data_075454dfc8c354ed8a999d8bacc982f8
#
_entry.id   075454dfc8c354ed8a999d8bacc982f8
#
_cell.length_a   1.000
_cell.length_b   1.000
_cell.length_c   1.000
_cell.angle_alpha   90.00
_cell.angle_beta   90.00
_cell.angle_gamma   90.00
#
_symmetry.space_group_name_H-M   'P 1'
#
loop_
_entity.id
_entity.type
_entity.pdbx_description
1 polymer ?
#
loop_
_entity_poly.entity_id
_entity_poly.type
_entity_poly.pdbx_seq_one_letter_code
_entity_poly.pdbx_strand_id
1 'polypeptide(L)'
;MFRLRLVEQPMPTGSKDTQVLLEWLIDSLSLVRRKPESWNTNDEPSALHRMFTGSLLKEPLRGWNTKELGDCCGLSQTAMHNQMLRLRESGLVSSELKGRWHIHVLRGGSMANAVELLGVQARKILDIRLTELSDLIIDSEERMYTDSEDEERRFKIKIAEPSATIDGKDRIDSLMEDLGLNGERGKSEDDLAKRITIELSQSHRPITLLVLAERLNETRSRVQRVIERLLEMSIIERVAMPDRIAQDVYLCLMRQFDARGEEWLVTRGGLGRLDTNITKKIISGIKKKNLSIDRVQGILEDVEIENQKLLLNTLGGRMPYGFRIAGKNGDEIRERVLNRLDRTIRRLITVAKRIDDSLEV
;
A
#
# COMPACT_ATOMS: atom_id res chain seq x y z
N MET A 1 -21.75 9.45 -6.30
CA MET A 1 -20.40 9.19 -6.88
C MET A 1 -19.86 7.95 -6.19
N PHE A 2 -19.31 6.99 -6.95
CA PHE A 2 -18.71 5.78 -6.38
C PHE A 2 -17.38 6.12 -5.71
N ARG A 3 -17.18 5.59 -4.51
CA ARG A 3 -15.95 5.73 -3.73
C ARG A 3 -15.77 4.51 -2.84
N LEU A 4 -14.72 3.74 -3.09
CA LEU A 4 -14.40 2.52 -2.39
C LEU A 4 -12.99 2.62 -1.80
N ARG A 5 -12.80 2.08 -0.60
CA ARG A 5 -11.48 1.83 -0.02
C ARG A 5 -11.36 0.34 0.26
N LEU A 6 -10.32 -0.24 -0.25
CA LEU A 6 -10.01 -1.65 -0.05
C LEU A 6 -8.71 -1.80 0.74
N VAL A 7 -8.73 -2.72 1.67
CA VAL A 7 -7.55 -3.15 2.42
C VAL A 7 -7.51 -4.68 2.41
N GLU A 8 -6.48 -5.25 1.82
CA GLU A 8 -6.28 -6.69 1.84
C GLU A 8 -6.02 -7.14 3.28
N GLN A 9 -6.90 -7.99 3.82
CA GLN A 9 -6.78 -8.57 5.15
C GLN A 9 -6.44 -10.07 5.05
N PRO A 10 -5.76 -10.64 6.05
CA PRO A 10 -5.62 -12.09 6.15
C PRO A 10 -6.99 -12.76 6.14
N MET A 11 -7.15 -13.82 5.35
CA MET A 11 -8.44 -14.53 5.24
C MET A 11 -8.85 -15.14 6.59
N PRO A 12 -10.14 -15.06 6.97
CA PRO A 12 -10.67 -15.75 8.15
C PRO A 12 -10.88 -17.24 7.82
N THR A 13 -9.75 -17.95 7.68
CA THR A 13 -9.74 -19.37 7.30
C THR A 13 -10.40 -20.22 8.39
N GLY A 14 -11.31 -21.13 7.96
CA GLY A 14 -11.99 -22.06 8.86
C GLY A 14 -13.13 -21.47 9.70
N SER A 15 -13.29 -20.16 9.77
CA SER A 15 -14.43 -19.57 10.48
C SER A 15 -15.74 -19.75 9.72
N LYS A 16 -16.78 -20.18 10.48
CA LYS A 16 -18.19 -20.19 10.04
C LYS A 16 -19.01 -19.15 10.82
N ASP A 17 -18.38 -18.43 11.73
CA ASP A 17 -19.04 -17.44 12.57
C ASP A 17 -19.36 -16.20 11.71
N THR A 18 -20.64 -15.92 11.53
CA THR A 18 -21.17 -14.76 10.78
C THR A 18 -20.61 -13.45 11.30
N GLN A 19 -20.41 -13.34 12.63
CA GLN A 19 -19.86 -12.12 13.22
C GLN A 19 -18.42 -11.88 12.73
N VAL A 20 -17.58 -12.90 12.80
CA VAL A 20 -16.18 -12.82 12.36
C VAL A 20 -16.08 -12.51 10.85
N LEU A 21 -16.90 -13.19 10.05
CA LEU A 21 -16.91 -13.02 8.59
C LEU A 21 -17.36 -11.60 8.19
N LEU A 22 -18.44 -11.12 8.81
CA LEU A 22 -18.99 -9.80 8.50
C LEU A 22 -18.07 -8.67 8.98
N GLU A 23 -17.48 -8.77 10.16
CA GLU A 23 -16.51 -7.79 10.65
C GLU A 23 -15.25 -7.75 9.76
N TRP A 24 -14.77 -8.91 9.32
CA TRP A 24 -13.66 -8.99 8.36
C TRP A 24 -14.00 -8.28 7.04
N LEU A 25 -15.22 -8.48 6.52
CA LEU A 25 -15.68 -7.83 5.29
C LEU A 25 -15.78 -6.31 5.45
N ILE A 26 -16.37 -5.84 6.55
CA ILE A 26 -16.52 -4.43 6.89
C ILE A 26 -15.15 -3.74 6.98
N ASP A 27 -14.17 -4.39 7.61
CA ASP A 27 -12.81 -3.86 7.75
C ASP A 27 -12.05 -3.86 6.42
N SER A 28 -12.21 -4.92 5.61
CA SER A 28 -11.59 -4.99 4.28
C SER A 28 -12.12 -3.90 3.33
N LEU A 29 -13.37 -3.49 3.51
CA LEU A 29 -14.00 -2.38 2.79
C LEU A 29 -13.78 -1.02 3.47
N SER A 30 -13.01 -0.97 4.56
CA SER A 30 -12.72 0.25 5.33
C SER A 30 -13.96 1.05 5.73
N LEU A 31 -15.07 0.38 5.99
CA LEU A 31 -16.34 1.01 6.38
C LEU A 31 -16.34 1.49 7.84
N VAL A 32 -15.52 0.87 8.68
CA VAL A 32 -15.31 1.24 10.09
C VAL A 32 -13.84 1.57 10.31
N ARG A 33 -13.54 2.57 11.14
CA ARG A 33 -12.18 2.86 11.59
C ARG A 33 -11.90 2.07 12.85
N ARG A 34 -11.28 0.90 12.72
CA ARG A 34 -10.81 0.11 13.85
C ARG A 34 -9.29 0.12 13.94
N LYS A 35 -8.78 -0.12 15.15
CA LYS A 35 -7.38 -0.50 15.33
C LYS A 35 -7.21 -1.98 14.96
N PRO A 36 -6.14 -2.38 14.25
CA PRO A 36 -5.95 -3.76 13.76
C PRO A 36 -5.90 -4.85 14.85
N GLU A 37 -5.75 -4.46 16.10
CA GLU A 37 -5.53 -5.37 17.24
C GLU A 37 -6.81 -5.87 17.91
N SER A 38 -8.01 -5.44 17.46
CA SER A 38 -9.28 -5.71 18.14
C SER A 38 -10.15 -6.80 17.50
N TRP A 39 -9.55 -7.84 16.91
CA TRP A 39 -10.29 -8.98 16.35
C TRP A 39 -10.70 -10.02 17.40
N ASN A 40 -10.82 -9.63 18.67
CA ASN A 40 -11.26 -10.53 19.72
C ASN A 40 -12.79 -10.73 19.63
N THR A 41 -13.20 -11.98 19.56
CA THR A 41 -14.60 -12.44 19.56
C THR A 41 -15.42 -12.02 20.78
N ASN A 42 -14.79 -11.37 21.77
CA ASN A 42 -15.42 -10.89 22.99
C ASN A 42 -15.87 -9.43 22.95
N ASP A 43 -15.56 -8.70 21.87
CA ASP A 43 -16.01 -7.31 21.72
C ASP A 43 -17.46 -7.26 21.24
N GLU A 44 -18.24 -6.30 21.74
CA GLU A 44 -19.60 -6.08 21.26
C GLU A 44 -19.60 -5.84 19.74
N PRO A 45 -20.56 -6.46 19.00
CA PRO A 45 -20.68 -6.27 17.56
C PRO A 45 -20.77 -4.79 17.18
N SER A 46 -20.07 -4.39 16.12
CA SER A 46 -20.12 -3.00 15.65
C SER A 46 -21.56 -2.60 15.29
N ALA A 47 -21.83 -1.31 15.32
CA ALA A 47 -23.14 -0.80 14.91
C ALA A 47 -23.50 -1.20 13.48
N LEU A 48 -22.50 -1.23 12.56
CA LEU A 48 -22.68 -1.74 11.20
C LEU A 48 -23.01 -3.23 11.18
N HIS A 49 -22.34 -4.02 12.00
CA HIS A 49 -22.65 -5.44 12.12
C HIS A 49 -24.11 -5.64 12.55
N ARG A 50 -24.55 -4.96 13.63
CA ARG A 50 -25.96 -5.02 14.10
C ARG A 50 -26.96 -4.58 13.03
N MET A 51 -26.62 -3.54 12.26
CA MET A 51 -27.45 -3.08 11.14
C MET A 51 -27.57 -4.15 10.05
N PHE A 52 -26.45 -4.74 9.61
CA PHE A 52 -26.48 -5.77 8.58
C PHE A 52 -27.29 -6.99 9.04
N THR A 53 -26.99 -7.53 10.20
CA THR A 53 -27.66 -8.75 10.71
C THR A 53 -29.10 -8.52 11.13
N GLY A 54 -29.43 -7.36 11.67
CA GLY A 54 -30.80 -7.02 12.13
C GLY A 54 -31.74 -6.55 11.01
N SER A 55 -31.21 -6.15 9.85
CA SER A 55 -32.02 -5.58 8.78
C SER A 55 -31.60 -6.03 7.37
N LEU A 56 -30.51 -5.50 6.82
CA LEU A 56 -30.16 -5.65 5.40
C LEU A 56 -29.88 -7.09 4.96
N LEU A 57 -29.36 -7.95 5.85
CA LEU A 57 -29.17 -9.37 5.54
C LEU A 57 -30.41 -10.21 5.83
N LYS A 58 -31.21 -9.79 6.81
CA LYS A 58 -32.43 -10.51 7.17
C LYS A 58 -33.52 -10.38 6.11
N GLU A 59 -33.72 -9.16 5.60
CA GLU A 59 -34.71 -8.82 4.58
C GLU A 59 -34.07 -7.89 3.52
N PRO A 60 -33.21 -8.42 2.62
CA PRO A 60 -32.36 -7.60 1.76
C PRO A 60 -33.10 -6.64 0.82
N LEU A 61 -34.27 -7.04 0.36
CA LEU A 61 -35.08 -6.31 -0.63
C LEU A 61 -36.32 -5.63 -0.05
N ARG A 62 -36.55 -5.75 1.25
CA ARG A 62 -37.71 -5.12 1.92
C ARG A 62 -37.77 -3.61 1.70
N GLY A 63 -36.60 -2.94 1.66
CA GLY A 63 -36.51 -1.50 1.63
C GLY A 63 -36.64 -0.87 3.05
N TRP A 64 -35.53 -0.37 3.53
CA TRP A 64 -35.37 0.17 4.88
C TRP A 64 -35.17 1.69 4.83
N ASN A 65 -35.89 2.44 5.64
CA ASN A 65 -35.60 3.86 5.79
C ASN A 65 -34.49 4.11 6.82
N THR A 66 -33.86 5.29 6.78
CA THR A 66 -32.73 5.64 7.64
C THR A 66 -33.06 5.57 9.13
N LYS A 67 -34.33 5.84 9.53
CA LYS A 67 -34.75 5.79 10.92
C LYS A 67 -34.82 4.34 11.41
N GLU A 68 -35.50 3.46 10.67
CA GLU A 68 -35.58 2.02 11.00
C GLU A 68 -34.17 1.40 11.13
N LEU A 69 -33.27 1.72 10.22
CA LEU A 69 -31.88 1.25 10.30
C LEU A 69 -31.17 1.78 11.55
N GLY A 70 -31.37 3.05 11.90
CA GLY A 70 -30.80 3.64 13.10
C GLY A 70 -31.32 2.97 14.39
N ASP A 71 -32.62 2.71 14.45
CA ASP A 71 -33.27 2.03 15.58
C ASP A 71 -32.72 0.59 15.75
N CYS A 72 -32.50 -0.14 14.66
CA CYS A 72 -31.92 -1.50 14.68
C CYS A 72 -30.48 -1.56 15.25
N CYS A 73 -29.66 -0.53 15.06
CA CYS A 73 -28.26 -0.56 15.46
C CYS A 73 -27.88 0.39 16.59
N GLY A 74 -28.85 1.14 17.12
CA GLY A 74 -28.61 2.09 18.22
C GLY A 74 -27.81 3.33 17.79
N LEU A 75 -27.89 3.75 16.53
CA LEU A 75 -27.24 4.96 16.02
C LEU A 75 -28.21 6.15 15.96
N SER A 76 -27.69 7.33 16.27
CA SER A 76 -28.41 8.57 16.02
C SER A 76 -28.69 8.76 14.52
N GLN A 77 -29.72 9.51 14.18
CA GLN A 77 -30.10 9.78 12.79
C GLN A 77 -28.96 10.36 11.96
N THR A 78 -28.17 11.28 12.53
CA THR A 78 -27.01 11.88 11.85
C THR A 78 -25.90 10.84 11.62
N ALA A 79 -25.60 10.01 12.62
CA ALA A 79 -24.60 8.96 12.48
C ALA A 79 -25.03 7.93 11.43
N MET A 80 -26.32 7.54 11.43
CA MET A 80 -26.87 6.63 10.44
C MET A 80 -26.82 7.19 9.02
N HIS A 81 -27.18 8.47 8.86
CA HIS A 81 -27.07 9.14 7.55
C HIS A 81 -25.64 9.07 6.99
N ASN A 82 -24.64 9.36 7.82
CA ASN A 82 -23.23 9.28 7.41
C ASN A 82 -22.80 7.85 7.04
N GLN A 83 -23.29 6.84 7.74
CA GLN A 83 -23.02 5.45 7.40
C GLN A 83 -23.70 5.04 6.10
N MET A 84 -24.95 5.43 5.89
CA MET A 84 -25.66 5.16 4.64
C MET A 84 -25.01 5.85 3.44
N LEU A 85 -24.48 7.07 3.62
CA LEU A 85 -23.71 7.73 2.57
C LEU A 85 -22.50 6.88 2.15
N ARG A 86 -21.70 6.37 3.12
CA ARG A 86 -20.55 5.52 2.84
C ARG A 86 -20.94 4.20 2.17
N LEU A 87 -22.02 3.56 2.62
CA LEU A 87 -22.51 2.30 2.04
C LEU A 87 -23.00 2.48 0.61
N ARG A 88 -23.61 3.62 0.31
CA ARG A 88 -24.04 3.98 -1.05
C ARG A 88 -22.83 4.30 -1.94
N GLU A 89 -21.89 5.10 -1.43
CA GLU A 89 -20.65 5.44 -2.14
C GLU A 89 -19.81 4.19 -2.45
N SER A 90 -19.77 3.23 -1.52
CA SER A 90 -19.06 1.95 -1.75
C SER A 90 -19.79 1.02 -2.74
N GLY A 91 -21.06 1.29 -3.05
CA GLY A 91 -21.85 0.45 -3.93
C GLY A 91 -22.43 -0.82 -3.30
N LEU A 92 -22.37 -0.97 -1.96
CA LEU A 92 -23.01 -2.09 -1.27
C LEU A 92 -24.52 -1.95 -1.16
N VAL A 93 -24.98 -0.72 -1.02
CA VAL A 93 -26.39 -0.39 -0.83
C VAL A 93 -26.88 0.54 -1.93
N SER A 94 -28.02 0.25 -2.50
CA SER A 94 -28.75 1.17 -3.37
C SER A 94 -29.83 1.89 -2.60
N SER A 95 -30.21 3.08 -3.09
CA SER A 95 -31.23 3.90 -2.46
C SER A 95 -32.14 4.50 -3.49
N GLU A 96 -33.42 4.46 -3.19
CA GLU A 96 -34.49 5.00 -4.00
C GLU A 96 -35.29 6.03 -3.19
N LEU A 97 -35.73 7.12 -3.81
CA LEU A 97 -36.60 8.10 -3.18
C LEU A 97 -38.08 7.65 -3.32
N LYS A 98 -38.71 7.32 -2.21
CA LYS A 98 -40.17 7.03 -2.14
C LYS A 98 -40.87 8.07 -1.31
N GLY A 99 -41.57 8.98 -1.96
CA GLY A 99 -42.19 10.13 -1.30
C GLY A 99 -41.14 11.05 -0.67
N ARG A 100 -41.14 11.16 0.67
CA ARG A 100 -40.19 11.97 1.44
C ARG A 100 -39.01 11.17 2.00
N TRP A 101 -38.96 9.84 1.76
CA TRP A 101 -38.03 8.95 2.40
C TRP A 101 -37.04 8.34 1.38
N HIS A 102 -35.77 8.30 1.74
CA HIS A 102 -34.81 7.44 1.07
C HIS A 102 -34.95 6.02 1.63
N ILE A 103 -35.29 5.11 0.74
CA ILE A 103 -35.42 3.69 1.03
C ILE A 103 -34.14 2.99 0.55
N HIS A 104 -33.56 2.18 1.41
CA HIS A 104 -32.29 1.52 1.20
C HIS A 104 -32.48 0.01 1.10
N VAL A 105 -31.80 -0.61 0.15
CA VAL A 105 -31.78 -2.07 -0.06
C VAL A 105 -30.35 -2.56 -0.23
N LEU A 106 -30.07 -3.79 0.18
CA LEU A 106 -28.82 -4.45 -0.14
C LEU A 106 -28.75 -4.69 -1.64
N ARG A 107 -27.70 -4.20 -2.28
CA ARG A 107 -27.57 -4.26 -3.74
C ARG A 107 -27.50 -5.72 -4.22
N GLY A 108 -28.32 -6.07 -5.19
CA GLY A 108 -28.39 -7.44 -5.70
C GLY A 108 -29.07 -8.47 -4.79
N GLY A 109 -29.62 -8.04 -3.63
CA GLY A 109 -30.44 -8.89 -2.75
C GLY A 109 -29.68 -9.92 -1.91
N SER A 110 -28.34 -9.94 -1.95
CA SER A 110 -27.48 -10.74 -1.08
C SER A 110 -26.12 -10.06 -0.88
N MET A 111 -25.36 -10.47 0.14
CA MET A 111 -24.04 -9.91 0.37
C MET A 111 -23.07 -10.28 -0.77
N ALA A 112 -23.12 -11.51 -1.25
CA ALA A 112 -22.29 -11.97 -2.37
C ALA A 112 -22.54 -11.16 -3.65
N ASN A 113 -23.80 -10.97 -4.02
CA ASN A 113 -24.17 -10.17 -5.20
C ASN A 113 -23.76 -8.69 -5.03
N ALA A 114 -23.95 -8.11 -3.82
CA ALA A 114 -23.54 -6.74 -3.56
C ALA A 114 -22.04 -6.54 -3.75
N VAL A 115 -21.22 -7.47 -3.23
CA VAL A 115 -19.76 -7.43 -3.35
C VAL A 115 -19.30 -7.71 -4.79
N GLU A 116 -19.98 -8.59 -5.53
CA GLU A 116 -19.67 -8.85 -6.93
C GLU A 116 -19.92 -7.61 -7.82
N LEU A 117 -21.09 -6.97 -7.67
CA LEU A 117 -21.43 -5.74 -8.38
C LEU A 117 -20.49 -4.59 -8.05
N LEU A 118 -20.13 -4.45 -6.77
CA LEU A 118 -19.11 -3.50 -6.30
C LEU A 118 -17.76 -3.79 -6.98
N GLY A 119 -17.35 -5.05 -7.04
CA GLY A 119 -16.11 -5.48 -7.66
C GLY A 119 -16.00 -5.13 -9.13
N VAL A 120 -17.05 -5.41 -9.90
CA VAL A 120 -17.14 -5.07 -11.33
C VAL A 120 -17.01 -3.56 -11.54
N GLN A 121 -17.72 -2.77 -10.74
CA GLN A 121 -17.67 -1.31 -10.81
C GLN A 121 -16.29 -0.77 -10.42
N ALA A 122 -15.72 -1.25 -9.30
CA ALA A 122 -14.40 -0.85 -8.85
C ALA A 122 -13.32 -1.15 -9.88
N ARG A 123 -13.35 -2.35 -10.47
CA ARG A 123 -12.39 -2.75 -11.51
C ARG A 123 -12.44 -1.83 -12.72
N LYS A 124 -13.65 -1.51 -13.21
CA LYS A 124 -13.80 -0.65 -14.40
C LYS A 124 -13.33 0.78 -14.13
N ILE A 125 -13.66 1.34 -12.97
CA ILE A 125 -13.23 2.69 -12.57
C ILE A 125 -11.71 2.72 -12.42
N LEU A 126 -11.14 1.74 -11.70
CA LEU A 126 -9.68 1.68 -11.50
C LEU A 126 -8.94 1.53 -12.83
N ASP A 127 -9.44 0.71 -13.75
CA ASP A 127 -8.87 0.52 -15.07
C ASP A 127 -8.75 1.85 -15.84
N ILE A 128 -9.78 2.68 -15.81
CA ILE A 128 -9.77 4.03 -16.41
C ILE A 128 -8.71 4.91 -15.75
N ARG A 129 -8.65 4.92 -14.39
CA ARG A 129 -7.69 5.76 -13.66
C ARG A 129 -6.24 5.31 -13.85
N LEU A 130 -6.00 4.00 -13.94
CA LEU A 130 -4.66 3.45 -14.21
C LEU A 130 -4.21 3.71 -15.65
N THR A 131 -5.11 3.77 -16.62
CA THR A 131 -4.77 4.20 -17.98
C THR A 131 -4.20 5.63 -17.98
N GLU A 132 -4.84 6.54 -17.22
CA GLU A 132 -4.31 7.92 -17.07
C GLU A 132 -2.94 7.95 -16.37
N LEU A 133 -2.69 7.03 -15.42
CA LEU A 133 -1.39 6.91 -14.78
C LEU A 133 -0.34 6.32 -15.74
N SER A 134 -0.72 5.35 -16.58
CA SER A 134 0.16 4.71 -17.55
C SER A 134 0.78 5.73 -18.51
N ASP A 135 0.02 6.73 -18.92
CA ASP A 135 0.48 7.78 -19.84
C ASP A 135 1.61 8.66 -19.26
N LEU A 136 1.82 8.63 -17.94
CA LEU A 136 2.89 9.38 -17.28
C LEU A 136 4.21 8.60 -17.20
N ILE A 137 4.17 7.29 -17.43
CA ILE A 137 5.28 6.38 -17.14
C ILE A 137 6.09 6.15 -18.42
N ILE A 138 7.37 6.52 -18.38
CA ILE A 138 8.29 6.22 -19.48
C ILE A 138 8.65 4.75 -19.50
N ASP A 139 8.84 4.19 -20.69
CA ASP A 139 9.31 2.83 -20.86
C ASP A 139 10.78 2.68 -20.44
N SER A 140 11.08 1.59 -19.76
CA SER A 140 12.46 1.32 -19.31
C SER A 140 12.74 -0.19 -19.15
N GLU A 141 13.58 -0.71 -20.04
CA GLU A 141 14.08 -2.07 -19.94
C GLU A 141 15.01 -2.27 -18.72
N GLU A 142 15.69 -1.22 -18.26
CA GLU A 142 16.56 -1.28 -17.08
C GLU A 142 15.83 -1.69 -15.79
N ARG A 143 14.50 -1.51 -15.73
CA ARG A 143 13.69 -1.88 -14.57
C ARG A 143 13.55 -3.38 -14.35
N MET A 144 13.93 -4.22 -15.34
CA MET A 144 13.80 -5.67 -15.27
C MET A 144 14.96 -6.39 -14.59
N TYR A 145 16.12 -5.77 -14.51
CA TYR A 145 17.36 -6.47 -14.16
C TYR A 145 17.69 -6.56 -12.67
N THR A 146 16.81 -6.12 -11.80
CA THR A 146 17.06 -6.18 -10.36
C THR A 146 15.89 -6.86 -9.67
N ASP A 147 16.18 -7.93 -8.92
CA ASP A 147 15.17 -8.61 -8.12
C ASP A 147 14.56 -7.66 -7.08
N SER A 148 13.26 -7.62 -7.04
CA SER A 148 12.53 -6.90 -6.00
C SER A 148 12.56 -7.72 -4.72
N GLU A 149 13.11 -7.16 -3.64
CA GLU A 149 13.04 -7.74 -2.29
C GLU A 149 11.74 -7.32 -1.58
N ASP A 150 10.69 -7.01 -2.32
CA ASP A 150 9.41 -6.64 -1.71
C ASP A 150 8.78 -7.89 -1.07
N GLU A 151 8.80 -7.92 0.26
CA GLU A 151 7.86 -8.75 1.01
C GLU A 151 6.44 -8.41 0.52
N GLU A 152 5.57 -9.39 0.35
CA GLU A 152 4.17 -9.18 -0.07
C GLU A 152 3.48 -8.22 0.90
N ARG A 153 3.52 -6.93 0.57
CA ARG A 153 2.83 -5.89 1.35
C ARG A 153 1.33 -6.04 1.17
N ARG A 154 0.58 -5.72 2.21
CA ARG A 154 -0.88 -5.69 2.14
C ARG A 154 -1.31 -4.68 1.08
N PHE A 155 -2.15 -5.12 0.15
CA PHE A 155 -2.73 -4.24 -0.85
C PHE A 155 -3.74 -3.30 -0.20
N LYS A 156 -3.59 -2.01 -0.49
CA LYS A 156 -4.51 -0.99 0.00
C LYS A 156 -4.69 0.07 -1.07
N ILE A 157 -5.93 0.37 -1.41
CA ILE A 157 -6.26 1.30 -2.48
C ILE A 157 -7.56 2.04 -2.18
N LYS A 158 -7.63 3.31 -2.60
CA LYS A 158 -8.87 4.06 -2.76
C LYS A 158 -9.21 4.09 -4.25
N ILE A 159 -10.46 3.85 -4.58
CA ILE A 159 -10.98 3.90 -5.95
C ILE A 159 -12.16 4.85 -5.93
N ALA A 160 -12.07 5.94 -6.68
CA ALA A 160 -13.16 6.89 -6.83
C ALA A 160 -13.41 7.16 -8.32
N GLU A 161 -14.66 7.40 -8.67
CA GLU A 161 -15.02 7.89 -10.00
C GLU A 161 -14.31 9.22 -10.27
N PRO A 162 -13.87 9.46 -11.53
CA PRO A 162 -13.33 10.74 -11.90
C PRO A 162 -14.29 11.87 -11.53
N SER A 163 -13.81 12.84 -10.77
CA SER A 163 -14.58 14.05 -10.47
C SER A 163 -14.63 14.99 -11.68
N ALA A 164 -15.67 15.83 -11.72
CA ALA A 164 -15.75 16.87 -12.75
C ALA A 164 -14.49 17.75 -12.69
N THR A 165 -13.92 18.04 -13.86
CA THR A 165 -12.80 18.97 -13.97
C THR A 165 -13.31 20.37 -13.66
N ILE A 166 -12.87 20.95 -12.56
CA ILE A 166 -13.14 22.35 -12.22
C ILE A 166 -12.02 23.18 -12.86
N ASP A 167 -12.36 24.34 -13.42
CA ASP A 167 -11.40 25.23 -14.02
C ASP A 167 -10.19 25.48 -13.11
N GLY A 168 -8.99 25.20 -13.63
CA GLY A 168 -7.72 25.37 -12.94
C GLY A 168 -7.22 24.16 -12.12
N LYS A 169 -7.99 23.08 -11.99
CA LYS A 169 -7.50 21.83 -11.35
C LYS A 169 -6.89 20.91 -12.40
N ASP A 170 -5.63 20.55 -12.21
CA ASP A 170 -4.93 19.61 -13.09
C ASP A 170 -5.56 18.20 -12.95
N ARG A 171 -5.66 17.50 -14.09
CA ARG A 171 -6.19 16.14 -14.16
C ARG A 171 -5.37 15.15 -13.32
N ILE A 172 -4.05 15.35 -13.23
CA ILE A 172 -3.15 14.51 -12.43
C ILE A 172 -3.41 14.72 -10.93
N ASP A 173 -3.70 15.95 -10.49
CA ASP A 173 -4.04 16.21 -9.08
C ASP A 173 -5.32 15.49 -8.69
N SER A 174 -6.31 15.47 -9.57
CA SER A 174 -7.55 14.71 -9.41
C SER A 174 -7.27 13.21 -9.35
N LEU A 175 -6.37 12.69 -10.20
CA LEU A 175 -5.93 11.30 -10.19
C LEU A 175 -5.31 10.91 -8.84
N MET A 176 -4.39 11.74 -8.30
CA MET A 176 -3.77 11.48 -7.00
C MET A 176 -4.79 11.44 -5.85
N GLU A 177 -5.80 12.30 -5.91
CA GLU A 177 -6.88 12.33 -4.92
C GLU A 177 -7.79 11.09 -5.04
N ASP A 178 -8.18 10.71 -6.24
CA ASP A 178 -9.09 9.60 -6.51
C ASP A 178 -8.46 8.24 -6.17
N LEU A 179 -7.15 8.12 -6.36
CA LEU A 179 -6.37 6.95 -5.93
C LEU A 179 -5.99 7.00 -4.43
N GLY A 180 -6.24 8.11 -3.73
CA GLY A 180 -5.96 8.25 -2.29
C GLY A 180 -4.51 8.52 -1.95
N LEU A 181 -3.68 8.91 -2.92
CA LEU A 181 -2.25 9.17 -2.73
C LEU A 181 -1.98 10.43 -1.88
N ASN A 182 -2.85 11.43 -1.92
CA ASN A 182 -2.76 12.64 -1.07
C ASN A 182 -3.07 12.37 0.41
N GLY A 183 -3.60 11.16 0.74
CA GLY A 183 -3.98 10.77 2.10
C GLY A 183 -5.34 11.31 2.53
N GLU A 184 -5.73 10.98 3.76
CA GLU A 184 -7.08 11.31 4.27
C GLU A 184 -7.25 12.78 4.69
N ARG A 185 -6.16 13.44 5.04
CA ARG A 185 -6.10 14.82 5.52
C ARG A 185 -5.35 15.74 4.57
N GLY A 186 -5.07 15.27 3.35
CA GLY A 186 -4.38 16.05 2.34
C GLY A 186 -5.16 17.34 2.08
N LYS A 187 -4.51 18.48 2.24
CA LYS A 187 -5.04 19.74 1.75
C LYS A 187 -5.07 19.65 0.22
N SER A 188 -6.08 20.20 -0.40
CA SER A 188 -6.23 20.24 -1.86
C SER A 188 -5.03 20.88 -2.59
N GLU A 189 -4.15 21.57 -1.84
CA GLU A 189 -2.96 22.28 -2.35
C GLU A 189 -1.66 21.45 -2.21
N ASP A 190 -1.72 20.22 -1.65
CA ASP A 190 -0.51 19.38 -1.49
C ASP A 190 -0.25 18.56 -2.75
N ASP A 191 0.64 19.04 -3.60
CA ASP A 191 1.06 18.41 -4.87
C ASP A 191 2.16 17.35 -4.70
N LEU A 192 2.58 17.04 -3.47
CA LEU A 192 3.72 16.17 -3.20
C LEU A 192 3.55 14.77 -3.80
N ALA A 193 2.35 14.19 -3.73
CA ALA A 193 2.09 12.87 -4.32
C ALA A 193 2.30 12.89 -5.85
N LYS A 194 1.82 13.94 -6.52
CA LYS A 194 2.04 14.17 -7.94
C LYS A 194 3.53 14.29 -8.28
N ARG A 195 4.26 15.15 -7.57
CA ARG A 195 5.70 15.37 -7.80
C ARG A 195 6.51 14.10 -7.62
N ILE A 196 6.24 13.32 -6.55
CA ILE A 196 6.90 12.02 -6.33
C ILE A 196 6.57 11.03 -7.44
N THR A 197 5.29 10.94 -7.84
CA THR A 197 4.86 10.02 -8.89
C THR A 197 5.53 10.37 -10.23
N ILE A 198 5.58 11.65 -10.60
CA ILE A 198 6.26 12.10 -11.82
C ILE A 198 7.75 11.79 -11.77
N GLU A 199 8.44 12.11 -10.65
CA GLU A 199 9.88 11.86 -10.50
C GLU A 199 10.22 10.36 -10.66
N LEU A 200 9.42 9.48 -10.05
CA LEU A 200 9.60 8.03 -10.17
C LEU A 200 9.22 7.51 -11.57
N SER A 201 8.18 8.07 -12.18
CA SER A 201 7.71 7.66 -13.52
C SER A 201 8.73 7.97 -14.61
N GLN A 202 9.50 9.03 -14.44
CA GLN A 202 10.52 9.48 -15.37
C GLN A 202 11.92 8.92 -15.09
N SER A 203 12.08 8.15 -14.01
CA SER A 203 13.39 7.58 -13.65
C SER A 203 13.54 6.16 -14.16
N HIS A 204 14.68 5.89 -14.83
CA HIS A 204 15.09 4.54 -15.21
C HIS A 204 15.68 3.76 -14.03
N ARG A 205 16.29 4.45 -13.06
CA ARG A 205 16.99 3.85 -11.92
C ARG A 205 16.24 4.04 -10.61
N PRO A 206 16.41 3.13 -9.65
CA PRO A 206 15.83 3.30 -8.33
C PRO A 206 16.33 4.58 -7.65
N ILE A 207 15.42 5.32 -6.99
CA ILE A 207 15.76 6.55 -6.26
C ILE A 207 15.59 6.29 -4.77
N THR A 208 16.58 6.68 -3.96
CA THR A 208 16.48 6.53 -2.49
C THR A 208 15.55 7.58 -1.89
N LEU A 209 15.00 7.29 -0.72
CA LEU A 209 14.15 8.22 0.03
C LEU A 209 14.85 9.57 0.31
N LEU A 210 16.16 9.53 0.56
CA LEU A 210 16.95 10.73 0.81
C LEU A 210 17.01 11.62 -0.43
N VAL A 211 17.35 11.03 -1.57
CA VAL A 211 17.47 11.76 -2.85
C VAL A 211 16.11 12.34 -3.27
N LEU A 212 15.01 11.59 -3.08
CA LEU A 212 13.67 12.12 -3.34
C LEU A 212 13.35 13.33 -2.45
N ALA A 213 13.64 13.22 -1.15
CA ALA A 213 13.40 14.31 -0.20
C ALA A 213 14.21 15.58 -0.54
N GLU A 214 15.48 15.40 -0.91
CA GLU A 214 16.37 16.50 -1.33
C GLU A 214 15.91 17.16 -2.64
N ARG A 215 15.62 16.36 -3.69
CA ARG A 215 15.18 16.89 -4.99
C ARG A 215 13.86 17.65 -4.91
N LEU A 216 12.95 17.17 -4.07
CA LEU A 216 11.63 17.78 -3.91
C LEU A 216 11.60 18.86 -2.83
N ASN A 217 12.72 19.11 -2.13
CA ASN A 217 12.83 20.03 -1.00
C ASN A 217 11.77 19.76 0.08
N GLU A 218 11.63 18.47 0.45
CA GLU A 218 10.62 17.99 1.40
C GLU A 218 11.24 17.19 2.53
N THR A 219 10.49 17.05 3.63
CA THR A 219 10.95 16.21 4.74
C THR A 219 10.84 14.72 4.39
N ARG A 220 11.80 13.92 4.85
CA ARG A 220 11.79 12.46 4.67
C ARG A 220 10.48 11.81 5.10
N SER A 221 9.90 12.25 6.22
CA SER A 221 8.66 11.70 6.75
C SER A 221 7.43 11.98 5.87
N ARG A 222 7.41 13.11 5.16
CA ARG A 222 6.34 13.41 4.20
C ARG A 222 6.49 12.55 2.95
N VAL A 223 7.69 12.48 2.38
CA VAL A 223 8.00 11.64 1.22
C VAL A 223 7.72 10.17 1.51
N GLN A 224 8.17 9.66 2.67
CA GLN A 224 7.95 8.26 3.07
C GLN A 224 6.47 7.90 3.11
N ARG A 225 5.60 8.77 3.62
CA ARG A 225 4.14 8.50 3.66
C ARG A 225 3.52 8.34 2.27
N VAL A 226 3.99 9.08 1.28
CA VAL A 226 3.53 8.93 -0.10
C VAL A 226 4.10 7.65 -0.72
N ILE A 227 5.39 7.40 -0.52
CA ILE A 227 6.05 6.16 -0.96
C ILE A 227 5.35 4.92 -0.41
N GLU A 228 4.99 4.90 0.87
CA GLU A 228 4.25 3.79 1.49
C GLU A 228 2.90 3.55 0.82
N ARG A 229 2.14 4.60 0.46
CA ARG A 229 0.88 4.45 -0.27
C ARG A 229 1.08 3.90 -1.68
N LEU A 230 2.10 4.37 -2.40
CA LEU A 230 2.43 3.85 -3.73
C LEU A 230 2.85 2.38 -3.67
N LEU A 231 3.60 1.97 -2.63
CA LEU A 231 3.97 0.58 -2.37
C LEU A 231 2.74 -0.28 -2.02
N GLU A 232 1.85 0.20 -1.15
CA GLU A 232 0.59 -0.46 -0.78
C GLU A 232 -0.30 -0.70 -2.01
N MET A 233 -0.28 0.20 -2.99
CA MET A 233 -1.00 0.07 -4.25
C MET A 233 -0.27 -0.79 -5.30
N SER A 234 0.97 -1.19 -5.04
CA SER A 234 1.83 -1.94 -5.99
C SER A 234 2.18 -1.19 -7.28
N ILE A 235 2.14 0.15 -7.25
CA ILE A 235 2.57 1.03 -8.36
C ILE A 235 4.08 1.10 -8.41
N ILE A 236 4.72 1.14 -7.25
CA ILE A 236 6.18 1.13 -7.11
C ILE A 236 6.63 -0.10 -6.34
N GLU A 237 7.92 -0.41 -6.45
CA GLU A 237 8.58 -1.46 -5.69
C GLU A 237 9.83 -0.92 -5.00
N ARG A 238 10.24 -1.60 -3.93
CA ARG A 238 11.47 -1.36 -3.22
C ARG A 238 12.53 -2.32 -3.73
N VAL A 239 13.67 -1.80 -4.15
CA VAL A 239 14.74 -2.57 -4.74
C VAL A 239 16.03 -2.38 -3.97
N ALA A 240 16.77 -3.45 -3.75
CA ALA A 240 18.11 -3.37 -3.24
C ALA A 240 19.02 -2.65 -4.26
N MET A 241 19.95 -1.86 -3.76
CA MET A 241 20.93 -1.11 -4.57
C MET A 241 22.34 -1.64 -4.32
N PRO A 242 22.70 -2.80 -4.90
CA PRO A 242 24.02 -3.40 -4.71
C PRO A 242 25.17 -2.44 -5.06
N ASP A 243 25.00 -1.65 -6.11
CA ASP A 243 25.98 -0.66 -6.57
C ASP A 243 26.40 0.35 -5.50
N ARG A 244 25.54 0.55 -4.49
CA ARG A 244 25.79 1.48 -3.38
C ARG A 244 26.40 0.84 -2.15
N ILE A 245 26.49 -0.50 -2.10
CA ILE A 245 27.05 -1.19 -0.93
C ILE A 245 28.47 -0.72 -0.64
N ALA A 246 29.30 -0.59 -1.68
CA ALA A 246 30.68 -0.15 -1.52
C ALA A 246 30.80 1.22 -0.85
N GLN A 247 29.92 2.16 -1.19
CA GLN A 247 29.87 3.48 -0.56
C GLN A 247 29.51 3.37 0.93
N ASP A 248 28.49 2.60 1.26
CA ASP A 248 28.03 2.44 2.64
C ASP A 248 29.04 1.64 3.48
N VAL A 249 29.68 0.62 2.89
CA VAL A 249 30.79 -0.11 3.53
C VAL A 249 31.96 0.84 3.82
N TYR A 250 32.36 1.67 2.83
CA TYR A 250 33.41 2.66 3.04
C TYR A 250 33.12 3.60 4.22
N LEU A 251 31.93 4.20 4.25
CA LEU A 251 31.52 5.11 5.33
C LEU A 251 31.49 4.42 6.70
N CYS A 252 30.99 3.19 6.73
CA CYS A 252 30.95 2.40 7.96
C CYS A 252 32.36 1.98 8.42
N LEU A 253 33.25 1.57 7.51
CA LEU A 253 34.64 1.23 7.81
C LEU A 253 35.36 2.41 8.44
N MET A 254 35.30 3.59 7.81
CA MET A 254 35.94 4.80 8.34
C MET A 254 35.42 5.16 9.73
N ARG A 255 34.11 5.21 9.89
CA ARG A 255 33.48 5.49 11.20
C ARG A 255 33.87 4.51 12.29
N GLN A 256 33.90 3.20 11.99
CA GLN A 256 34.23 2.17 12.97
C GLN A 256 35.73 2.13 13.26
N PHE A 257 36.57 2.39 12.28
CA PHE A 257 38.01 2.49 12.47
C PHE A 257 38.36 3.64 13.43
N ASP A 258 37.77 4.83 13.22
CA ASP A 258 37.99 6.00 14.08
C ASP A 258 37.47 5.76 15.51
N ALA A 259 36.34 5.06 15.65
CA ALA A 259 35.72 4.83 16.96
C ALA A 259 36.33 3.65 17.74
N ARG A 260 36.79 2.58 17.06
CA ARG A 260 37.09 1.28 17.68
C ARG A 260 38.42 0.67 17.26
N GLY A 261 39.05 1.20 16.23
CA GLY A 261 40.34 0.77 15.75
C GLY A 261 40.34 -0.51 14.87
N GLU A 262 41.54 -0.91 14.46
CA GLU A 262 41.76 -2.01 13.53
C GLU A 262 41.37 -3.38 14.08
N GLU A 263 41.76 -3.65 15.33
CA GLU A 263 41.50 -4.97 15.95
C GLU A 263 40.02 -5.29 15.97
N TRP A 264 39.17 -4.31 16.27
CA TRP A 264 37.75 -4.47 16.25
C TRP A 264 37.20 -4.75 14.84
N LEU A 265 37.70 -4.08 13.81
CA LEU A 265 37.29 -4.31 12.42
C LEU A 265 37.60 -5.76 11.97
N VAL A 266 38.71 -6.30 12.37
CA VAL A 266 39.08 -7.68 12.01
C VAL A 266 38.32 -8.72 12.83
N THR A 267 38.19 -8.53 14.16
CA THR A 267 37.62 -9.54 15.04
C THR A 267 36.09 -9.48 15.09
N ARG A 268 35.49 -8.30 15.12
CA ARG A 268 34.05 -8.09 15.28
C ARG A 268 33.40 -7.35 14.12
N GLY A 269 34.14 -6.53 13.41
CA GLY A 269 33.66 -5.74 12.25
C GLY A 269 33.44 -6.56 10.97
N GLY A 270 33.74 -7.84 10.99
CA GLY A 270 33.47 -8.76 9.89
C GLY A 270 34.58 -8.86 8.83
N LEU A 271 35.61 -8.02 8.86
CA LEU A 271 36.72 -8.10 7.90
C LEU A 271 37.49 -9.42 7.97
N GLY A 272 37.62 -10.02 9.16
CA GLY A 272 38.29 -11.30 9.31
C GLY A 272 37.55 -12.50 8.71
N ARG A 273 36.32 -12.31 8.22
CA ARG A 273 35.56 -13.34 7.48
C ARG A 273 35.85 -13.30 5.97
N LEU A 274 36.43 -12.22 5.48
CA LEU A 274 36.82 -12.06 4.09
C LEU A 274 38.22 -12.67 3.85
N ASP A 275 38.55 -12.83 2.60
CA ASP A 275 39.91 -13.25 2.23
C ASP A 275 40.99 -12.36 2.87
N THR A 276 42.07 -13.00 3.28
CA THR A 276 43.18 -12.32 3.98
C THR A 276 43.78 -11.17 3.15
N ASN A 277 43.80 -11.30 1.80
CA ASN A 277 44.32 -10.26 0.93
C ASN A 277 43.37 -9.06 0.86
N ILE A 278 42.06 -9.30 0.84
CA ILE A 278 41.02 -8.28 0.88
C ILE A 278 41.10 -7.49 2.19
N THR A 279 41.16 -8.19 3.31
CA THR A 279 41.32 -7.58 4.64
C THR A 279 42.56 -6.71 4.73
N LYS A 280 43.73 -7.20 4.24
CA LYS A 280 44.98 -6.43 4.21
C LYS A 280 44.91 -5.20 3.32
N LYS A 281 44.29 -5.30 2.12
CA LYS A 281 44.09 -4.16 1.21
C LYS A 281 43.26 -3.05 1.87
N ILE A 282 42.16 -3.39 2.53
CA ILE A 282 41.26 -2.44 3.23
C ILE A 282 42.00 -1.77 4.38
N ILE A 283 42.60 -2.55 5.30
CA ILE A 283 43.33 -2.01 6.46
C ILE A 283 44.53 -1.14 6.05
N SER A 284 45.32 -1.58 5.06
CA SER A 284 46.43 -0.78 4.52
C SER A 284 45.91 0.52 3.88
N GLY A 285 44.78 0.48 3.19
CA GLY A 285 44.14 1.65 2.59
C GLY A 285 43.70 2.68 3.64
N ILE A 286 43.12 2.23 4.73
CA ILE A 286 42.72 3.09 5.85
C ILE A 286 43.95 3.73 6.51
N LYS A 287 44.95 2.92 6.88
CA LYS A 287 46.20 3.41 7.53
C LYS A 287 46.95 4.43 6.70
N LYS A 288 47.04 4.20 5.38
CA LYS A 288 47.68 5.12 4.44
C LYS A 288 46.81 6.32 4.06
N LYS A 289 45.58 6.42 4.58
CA LYS A 289 44.61 7.47 4.23
C LYS A 289 44.33 7.58 2.73
N ASN A 290 44.40 6.47 2.01
CA ASN A 290 44.21 6.42 0.57
C ASN A 290 43.07 5.47 0.16
N LEU A 291 42.26 5.01 1.11
CA LEU A 291 41.03 4.29 0.83
C LEU A 291 39.97 5.26 0.27
N SER A 292 39.38 4.91 -0.85
CA SER A 292 38.26 5.65 -1.48
C SER A 292 37.12 4.73 -1.76
N ILE A 293 35.95 5.29 -2.11
CA ILE A 293 34.75 4.53 -2.49
C ILE A 293 35.07 3.62 -3.68
N ASP A 294 35.72 4.16 -4.73
CA ASP A 294 36.10 3.39 -5.94
C ASP A 294 37.04 2.23 -5.61
N ARG A 295 37.98 2.44 -4.68
CA ARG A 295 38.88 1.35 -4.23
C ARG A 295 38.10 0.27 -3.45
N VAL A 296 37.19 0.66 -2.59
CA VAL A 296 36.32 -0.31 -1.88
C VAL A 296 35.47 -1.07 -2.88
N GLN A 297 34.91 -0.38 -3.88
CA GLN A 297 34.14 -1.01 -4.95
C GLN A 297 34.99 -2.06 -5.69
N GLY A 298 36.17 -1.71 -6.20
CA GLY A 298 37.05 -2.65 -6.89
C GLY A 298 37.57 -3.80 -6.00
N ILE A 299 37.68 -3.59 -4.67
CA ILE A 299 38.03 -4.67 -3.73
C ILE A 299 36.85 -5.62 -3.52
N LEU A 300 35.61 -5.09 -3.50
CA LEU A 300 34.38 -5.86 -3.24
C LEU A 300 33.87 -6.57 -4.51
N GLU A 301 34.30 -6.23 -5.70
CA GLU A 301 33.90 -6.91 -6.94
C GLU A 301 34.16 -8.42 -6.91
N ASP A 302 35.26 -8.83 -6.25
CA ASP A 302 35.62 -10.25 -6.06
C ASP A 302 34.90 -10.91 -4.89
N VAL A 303 34.03 -10.18 -4.15
CA VAL A 303 33.33 -10.69 -2.97
C VAL A 303 31.86 -10.94 -3.32
N GLU A 304 31.36 -12.14 -3.01
CA GLU A 304 29.96 -12.47 -3.20
C GLU A 304 29.03 -11.45 -2.51
N ILE A 305 27.95 -11.10 -3.16
CA ILE A 305 27.00 -10.07 -2.68
C ILE A 305 26.47 -10.34 -1.26
N GLU A 306 26.26 -11.61 -0.91
CA GLU A 306 25.82 -11.99 0.43
C GLU A 306 26.88 -11.70 1.51
N ASN A 307 28.15 -11.91 1.18
CA ASN A 307 29.27 -11.57 2.06
C ASN A 307 29.43 -10.04 2.19
N GLN A 308 29.17 -9.28 1.11
CA GLN A 308 29.16 -7.82 1.17
C GLN A 308 28.01 -7.30 2.08
N LYS A 309 26.81 -7.87 1.95
CA LYS A 309 25.66 -7.56 2.82
C LYS A 309 25.98 -7.88 4.29
N LEU A 310 26.58 -9.05 4.54
CA LEU A 310 26.97 -9.47 5.89
C LEU A 310 28.01 -8.54 6.49
N LEU A 311 29.03 -8.15 5.72
CA LEU A 311 30.04 -7.16 6.13
C LEU A 311 29.39 -5.84 6.50
N LEU A 312 28.56 -5.30 5.63
CA LEU A 312 27.85 -4.03 5.85
C LEU A 312 27.03 -4.08 7.14
N ASN A 313 26.25 -5.15 7.36
CA ASN A 313 25.44 -5.33 8.57
C ASN A 313 26.31 -5.41 9.83
N THR A 314 27.45 -6.14 9.76
CA THR A 314 28.38 -6.29 10.89
C THR A 314 29.02 -4.95 11.27
N LEU A 315 29.29 -4.10 10.28
CA LEU A 315 29.79 -2.74 10.48
C LEU A 315 28.71 -1.76 11.01
N GLY A 316 27.45 -2.23 11.15
CA GLY A 316 26.32 -1.43 11.62
C GLY A 316 25.67 -0.58 10.53
N GLY A 317 25.94 -0.88 9.26
CA GLY A 317 25.19 -0.38 8.12
C GLY A 317 23.93 -1.20 7.85
N ARG A 318 23.17 -0.78 6.86
CA ARG A 318 21.99 -1.50 6.34
C ARG A 318 22.04 -1.49 4.83
N MET A 319 21.53 -2.57 4.21
CA MET A 319 21.40 -2.64 2.77
C MET A 319 20.74 -1.37 2.23
N PRO A 320 21.36 -0.66 1.29
CA PRO A 320 20.73 0.50 0.65
C PRO A 320 19.59 0.05 -0.26
N TYR A 321 18.48 0.76 -0.17
CA TYR A 321 17.30 0.53 -0.98
C TYR A 321 16.89 1.80 -1.72
N GLY A 322 16.41 1.60 -2.93
CA GLY A 322 15.74 2.62 -3.73
C GLY A 322 14.30 2.23 -4.04
N PHE A 323 13.55 3.17 -4.57
CA PHE A 323 12.18 3.01 -5.06
C PHE A 323 12.15 3.27 -6.56
N ARG A 324 11.40 2.46 -7.28
CA ARG A 324 11.17 2.61 -8.71
C ARG A 324 9.76 2.16 -9.06
N ILE A 325 9.31 2.48 -10.24
CA ILE A 325 8.07 1.96 -10.82
C ILE A 325 8.16 0.43 -10.95
N ALA A 326 7.06 -0.27 -10.60
CA ALA A 326 7.02 -1.73 -10.45
C ALA A 326 6.73 -2.47 -11.77
N GLY A 327 7.37 -2.08 -12.87
CA GLY A 327 7.23 -2.65 -14.19
C GLY A 327 8.03 -1.90 -15.25
N LYS A 328 8.13 -2.44 -16.45
CA LYS A 328 8.84 -1.80 -17.56
C LYS A 328 8.14 -0.54 -18.05
N ASN A 329 6.82 -0.61 -18.14
CA ASN A 329 5.95 0.41 -18.72
C ASN A 329 4.66 0.56 -17.91
N GLY A 330 3.82 1.49 -18.33
CA GLY A 330 2.54 1.77 -17.68
C GLY A 330 1.55 0.62 -17.76
N ASP A 331 1.54 -0.16 -18.84
CA ASP A 331 0.60 -1.28 -19.01
C ASP A 331 0.90 -2.43 -18.04
N GLU A 332 2.17 -2.76 -17.82
CA GLU A 332 2.55 -3.78 -16.81
C GLU A 332 2.10 -3.39 -15.41
N ILE A 333 2.21 -2.11 -15.06
CA ILE A 333 1.77 -1.61 -13.76
C ILE A 333 0.25 -1.68 -13.65
N ARG A 334 -0.46 -1.25 -14.70
CA ARG A 334 -1.92 -1.33 -14.77
C ARG A 334 -2.38 -2.77 -14.55
N GLU A 335 -1.81 -3.74 -15.26
CA GLU A 335 -2.12 -5.15 -15.08
C GLU A 335 -1.80 -5.64 -13.66
N ARG A 336 -0.63 -5.29 -13.12
CA ARG A 336 -0.21 -5.69 -11.77
C ARG A 336 -1.20 -5.21 -10.72
N VAL A 337 -1.61 -3.94 -10.77
CA VAL A 337 -2.56 -3.36 -9.81
C VAL A 337 -3.96 -3.98 -9.99
N LEU A 338 -4.43 -4.16 -11.22
CA LEU A 338 -5.72 -4.80 -11.51
C LEU A 338 -5.75 -6.26 -11.04
N ASN A 339 -4.67 -7.02 -11.24
CA ASN A 339 -4.56 -8.40 -10.76
C ASN A 339 -4.63 -8.49 -9.23
N ARG A 340 -4.02 -7.54 -8.52
CA ARG A 340 -4.13 -7.47 -7.06
C ARG A 340 -5.54 -7.09 -6.60
N LEU A 341 -6.19 -6.16 -7.29
CA LEU A 341 -7.60 -5.84 -7.05
C LEU A 341 -8.48 -7.07 -7.25
N ASP A 342 -8.35 -7.76 -8.37
CA ASP A 342 -9.15 -8.94 -8.71
C ASP A 342 -8.94 -10.07 -7.67
N ARG A 343 -7.71 -10.27 -7.17
CA ARG A 343 -7.43 -11.20 -6.08
C ARG A 343 -8.14 -10.82 -4.80
N THR A 344 -8.10 -9.54 -4.44
CA THR A 344 -8.76 -9.03 -3.24
C THR A 344 -10.28 -9.16 -3.34
N ILE A 345 -10.87 -8.79 -4.48
CA ILE A 345 -12.31 -8.90 -4.70
C ILE A 345 -12.77 -10.37 -4.66
N ARG A 346 -12.04 -11.31 -5.27
CA ARG A 346 -12.36 -12.75 -5.16
C ARG A 346 -12.40 -13.23 -3.71
N ARG A 347 -11.48 -12.76 -2.86
CA ARG A 347 -11.49 -13.07 -1.42
C ARG A 347 -12.74 -12.49 -0.73
N LEU A 348 -13.10 -11.24 -1.05
CA LEU A 348 -14.32 -10.60 -0.52
C LEU A 348 -15.58 -11.38 -0.92
N ILE A 349 -15.72 -11.77 -2.20
CA ILE A 349 -16.83 -12.57 -2.70
C ILE A 349 -16.90 -13.93 -1.98
N THR A 350 -15.75 -14.58 -1.77
CA THR A 350 -15.69 -15.87 -1.06
C THR A 350 -16.22 -15.75 0.38
N VAL A 351 -15.84 -14.67 1.09
CA VAL A 351 -16.33 -14.43 2.46
C VAL A 351 -17.80 -14.01 2.44
N ALA A 352 -18.21 -13.18 1.49
CA ALA A 352 -19.61 -12.77 1.33
C ALA A 352 -20.55 -13.96 1.08
N LYS A 353 -20.15 -14.94 0.25
CA LYS A 353 -20.91 -16.20 0.06
C LYS A 353 -21.05 -16.98 1.37
N ARG A 354 -19.99 -17.09 2.17
CA ARG A 354 -20.05 -17.76 3.46
C ARG A 354 -21.00 -17.05 4.44
N ILE A 355 -21.08 -15.70 4.36
CA ILE A 355 -22.05 -14.94 5.17
C ILE A 355 -23.46 -15.30 4.73
N ASP A 356 -23.75 -15.28 3.42
CA ASP A 356 -25.09 -15.64 2.90
C ASP A 356 -25.46 -17.08 3.31
N ASP A 357 -24.54 -18.07 3.08
CA ASP A 357 -24.73 -19.47 3.46
C ASP A 357 -25.00 -19.65 4.97
N SER A 358 -24.40 -18.83 5.84
CA SER A 358 -24.59 -18.91 7.29
C SER A 358 -25.93 -18.36 7.78
N LEU A 359 -26.65 -17.62 6.94
CA LEU A 359 -27.97 -17.04 7.26
C LEU A 359 -29.14 -17.89 6.74
N GLU A 360 -28.88 -18.81 5.80
CA GLU A 360 -29.86 -19.75 5.29
C GLU A 360 -30.07 -20.97 6.19
N VAL A 361 -29.25 -21.17 7.21
CA VAL A 361 -29.30 -22.23 8.22
C VAL A 361 -30.05 -21.76 9.46
#